data_0bfb7def9b39e14012651903306dcfc0
#
_entry.id   0bfb7def9b39e14012651903306dcfc0
#
_cell.length_a   1.000
_cell.length_b   1.000
_cell.length_c   1.000
_cell.angle_alpha   90.00
_cell.angle_beta   90.00
_cell.angle_gamma   90.00
#
_symmetry.space_group_name_H-M   'P 1'
#
loop_
_entity.id
_entity.type
_entity.pdbx_description
1 polymer ?
#
loop_
_entity_poly.entity_id
_entity_poly.type
_entity_poly.pdbx_seq_one_letter_code
_entity_poly.pdbx_strand_id
1 'polypeptide(L)'
;PTRPSPILSGLVGSEMCIRDRCNDVISFYNEWKEQAVQQHMEKDLRSRQAFDNYEASMTGDSQFATGELGRKDLSIMLETLNSPLTARINQYLQSGVNDYCSQYNALKTTPLTSWACKFQETPEGGGYHVYHYERGSWSETARELVWMIYLNEDFEGGETEFVYQKRRVQPTTGTLVIWPAGFTHTHKGNLVLSGTKYVVTGWYYQQPI
;
A
#
# COMPACT_ATOMS: atom_id res chain seq x y z
N PRO A 1 28.32 4.47 -16.29
CA PRO A 1 27.70 4.24 -15.01
C PRO A 1 26.20 4.45 -15.16
N THR A 2 25.43 3.36 -15.09
CA THR A 2 23.98 3.43 -15.08
C THR A 2 23.56 4.17 -13.81
N ARG A 3 22.83 5.29 -13.96
CA ARG A 3 22.24 5.99 -12.82
C ARG A 3 21.38 5.00 -12.02
N PRO A 4 21.43 5.02 -10.68
CA PRO A 4 20.57 4.17 -9.89
C PRO A 4 19.10 4.40 -10.27
N SER A 5 18.36 3.31 -10.32
CA SER A 5 16.91 3.35 -10.58
C SER A 5 16.24 4.31 -9.59
N PRO A 6 15.27 5.15 -10.02
CA PRO A 6 14.56 6.08 -9.16
C PRO A 6 13.56 5.38 -8.23
N ILE A 7 14.01 4.35 -7.57
CA ILE A 7 13.27 3.64 -6.53
C ILE A 7 14.10 3.73 -5.26
N LEU A 8 13.59 4.44 -4.26
CA LEU A 8 14.13 4.40 -2.92
C LEU A 8 13.49 3.21 -2.19
N SER A 9 14.30 2.33 -1.66
CA SER A 9 13.86 1.33 -0.71
C SER A 9 14.88 1.21 0.41
N GLY A 10 14.41 1.17 1.65
CA GLY A 10 15.28 1.06 2.81
C GLY A 10 14.52 1.21 4.12
N LEU A 11 15.21 0.88 5.20
CA LEU A 11 14.71 1.13 6.55
C LEU A 11 14.87 2.61 6.90
N VAL A 12 13.81 3.22 7.41
CA VAL A 12 13.81 4.61 7.88
C VAL A 12 13.60 4.62 9.40
N GLY A 13 14.58 5.14 10.16
CA GLY A 13 14.54 5.19 11.62
C GLY A 13 15.24 4.01 12.31
N SER A 14 15.11 3.89 13.65
CA SER A 14 15.63 2.73 14.40
C SER A 14 14.73 1.52 14.24
N GLU A 15 15.30 0.34 14.03
CA GLU A 15 14.55 -0.90 13.80
C GLU A 15 13.50 -1.20 14.89
N MET A 16 13.80 -0.93 16.15
CA MET A 16 12.88 -1.17 17.26
C MET A 16 11.64 -0.28 17.21
N CYS A 17 11.80 1.03 16.98
CA CYS A 17 10.68 1.97 16.83
C CYS A 17 9.82 1.69 15.59
N ILE A 18 10.42 1.12 14.54
CA ILE A 18 9.74 0.78 13.30
C ILE A 18 8.85 -0.45 13.51
N ARG A 19 9.39 -1.52 14.10
CA ARG A 19 8.64 -2.78 14.36
C ARG A 19 7.45 -2.54 15.27
N ASP A 20 7.61 -1.78 16.36
CA ASP A 20 6.51 -1.46 17.26
C ASP A 20 5.39 -0.69 16.52
N ARG A 21 5.73 0.27 15.67
CA ARG A 21 4.74 1.01 14.87
C ARG A 21 4.03 0.14 13.84
N CYS A 22 4.73 -0.78 13.21
CA CYS A 22 4.13 -1.74 12.29
C CYS A 22 3.13 -2.64 13.03
N ASN A 23 3.50 -3.12 14.22
CA ASN A 23 2.63 -3.92 15.06
C ASN A 23 1.37 -3.15 15.51
N ASP A 24 1.51 -1.87 15.90
CA ASP A 24 0.36 -1.02 16.24
C ASP A 24 -0.67 -0.93 15.09
N VAL A 25 -0.18 -0.82 13.84
CA VAL A 25 -1.05 -0.76 12.66
C VAL A 25 -1.77 -2.08 12.43
N ILE A 26 -1.05 -3.19 12.53
CA ILE A 26 -1.61 -4.54 12.36
C ILE A 26 -2.62 -4.84 13.48
N SER A 27 -2.30 -4.50 14.75
CA SER A 27 -3.18 -4.70 15.89
C SER A 27 -4.48 -3.91 15.73
N PHE A 28 -4.39 -2.63 15.36
CA PHE A 28 -5.57 -1.80 15.08
C PHE A 28 -6.47 -2.44 14.00
N TYR A 29 -5.86 -2.91 12.92
CA TYR A 29 -6.61 -3.55 11.84
C TYR A 29 -7.33 -4.83 12.30
N ASN A 30 -6.64 -5.69 13.06
CA ASN A 30 -7.21 -6.94 13.54
C ASN A 30 -8.37 -6.67 14.50
N GLU A 31 -8.23 -5.73 15.44
CA GLU A 31 -9.29 -5.31 16.35
C GLU A 31 -10.50 -4.74 15.59
N TRP A 32 -10.25 -3.89 14.59
CA TRP A 32 -11.31 -3.34 13.74
C TRP A 32 -12.03 -4.45 12.96
N LYS A 33 -11.29 -5.40 12.39
CA LYS A 33 -11.84 -6.53 11.63
C LYS A 33 -12.73 -7.43 12.52
N GLU A 34 -12.28 -7.74 13.72
CA GLU A 34 -13.05 -8.53 14.70
C GLU A 34 -14.36 -7.82 15.07
N GLN A 35 -14.31 -6.52 15.37
CA GLN A 35 -15.50 -5.73 15.70
C GLN A 35 -16.46 -5.64 14.51
N ALA A 36 -15.98 -5.45 13.30
CA ALA A 36 -16.77 -5.42 12.09
C ALA A 36 -17.50 -6.74 11.86
N VAL A 37 -16.81 -7.88 12.02
CA VAL A 37 -17.39 -9.22 11.91
C VAL A 37 -18.46 -9.42 12.98
N GLN A 38 -18.18 -9.07 14.24
CA GLN A 38 -19.14 -9.22 15.35
C GLN A 38 -20.40 -8.37 15.13
N GLN A 39 -20.25 -7.11 14.74
CA GLN A 39 -21.40 -6.22 14.43
C GLN A 39 -22.27 -6.76 13.27
N HIS A 40 -21.68 -7.49 12.32
CA HIS A 40 -22.42 -8.10 11.22
C HIS A 40 -23.12 -9.39 11.62
N MET A 41 -22.55 -10.16 12.53
CA MET A 41 -23.20 -11.35 13.07
C MET A 41 -24.47 -11.02 13.88
N GLU A 42 -24.53 -9.81 14.45
CA GLU A 42 -25.64 -9.31 15.27
C GLU A 42 -26.75 -8.61 14.45
N LYS A 43 -26.52 -8.28 13.18
CA LYS A 43 -27.48 -7.59 12.31
C LYS A 43 -28.25 -8.54 11.39
N ASP A 44 -29.39 -8.08 10.92
CA ASP A 44 -30.33 -8.83 10.10
C ASP A 44 -29.76 -9.27 8.71
N LEU A 45 -30.53 -10.06 7.97
CA LEU A 45 -30.16 -10.59 6.64
C LEU A 45 -29.72 -9.51 5.63
N ARG A 46 -30.24 -8.28 5.73
CA ARG A 46 -29.85 -7.17 4.84
C ARG A 46 -28.45 -6.66 5.13
N SER A 47 -28.09 -6.65 6.41
CA SER A 47 -26.74 -6.26 6.82
C SER A 47 -25.71 -7.33 6.45
N ARG A 48 -26.09 -8.63 6.48
CA ARG A 48 -25.25 -9.72 5.97
C ARG A 48 -25.01 -9.59 4.47
N GLN A 49 -26.04 -9.34 3.68
CA GLN A 49 -25.90 -9.12 2.23
C GLN A 49 -25.03 -7.92 1.91
N ALA A 50 -25.14 -6.84 2.69
CA ALA A 50 -24.28 -5.67 2.52
C ALA A 50 -22.82 -5.96 2.88
N PHE A 51 -22.57 -6.82 3.87
CA PHE A 51 -21.22 -7.25 4.24
C PHE A 51 -20.62 -8.20 3.21
N ASP A 52 -21.37 -9.19 2.75
CA ASP A 52 -20.94 -10.10 1.69
C ASP A 52 -20.56 -9.31 0.42
N ASN A 53 -21.36 -8.30 0.07
CA ASN A 53 -21.07 -7.41 -1.05
C ASN A 53 -19.85 -6.51 -0.76
N TYR A 54 -19.64 -6.08 0.50
CA TYR A 54 -18.49 -5.31 0.92
C TYR A 54 -17.22 -6.18 0.91
N GLU A 55 -17.24 -7.38 1.45
CA GLU A 55 -16.14 -8.34 1.36
C GLU A 55 -15.80 -8.63 -0.11
N ALA A 56 -16.78 -8.92 -0.95
CA ALA A 56 -16.58 -9.14 -2.38
C ALA A 56 -15.98 -7.90 -3.07
N SER A 57 -16.39 -6.70 -2.70
CA SER A 57 -15.82 -5.45 -3.23
C SER A 57 -14.40 -5.19 -2.74
N MET A 58 -14.08 -5.63 -1.52
CA MET A 58 -12.77 -5.43 -0.87
C MET A 58 -11.77 -6.51 -1.27
N THR A 59 -12.21 -7.73 -1.58
CA THR A 59 -11.36 -8.83 -2.06
C THR A 59 -10.92 -8.67 -3.51
N GLY A 60 -11.33 -7.56 -4.16
CA GLY A 60 -10.88 -7.26 -5.50
C GLY A 60 -11.39 -8.20 -6.59
N ASP A 61 -12.44 -8.98 -6.31
CA ASP A 61 -13.28 -9.59 -7.32
C ASP A 61 -14.09 -8.50 -8.04
N SER A 62 -13.39 -7.45 -8.49
CA SER A 62 -14.03 -6.52 -9.41
C SER A 62 -14.31 -7.28 -10.69
N GLN A 63 -15.54 -7.26 -11.15
CA GLN A 63 -15.99 -7.85 -12.42
C GLN A 63 -15.20 -7.40 -13.66
N PHE A 64 -14.23 -6.51 -13.46
CA PHE A 64 -13.31 -6.00 -14.47
C PHE A 64 -11.92 -6.64 -14.44
N ALA A 65 -11.54 -7.31 -13.36
CA ALA A 65 -10.37 -8.17 -13.35
C ALA A 65 -10.81 -9.56 -13.84
N THR A 66 -10.74 -9.75 -15.13
CA THR A 66 -11.11 -11.01 -15.80
C THR A 66 -10.34 -12.18 -15.20
N GLY A 67 -10.96 -12.92 -14.29
CA GLY A 67 -10.51 -14.21 -13.82
C GLY A 67 -9.24 -14.18 -12.95
N GLU A 68 -8.46 -15.25 -12.99
CA GLU A 68 -7.28 -15.58 -12.19
C GLU A 68 -6.14 -14.55 -12.16
N LEU A 69 -6.21 -13.53 -12.99
CA LEU A 69 -5.23 -12.44 -13.11
C LEU A 69 -5.56 -11.23 -12.21
N GLY A 70 -6.63 -11.32 -11.44
CA GLY A 70 -7.11 -10.22 -10.63
C GLY A 70 -6.22 -9.90 -9.43
N ARG A 71 -6.77 -9.05 -8.60
CA ARG A 71 -6.26 -8.68 -7.30
C ARG A 71 -7.02 -9.48 -6.24
N LYS A 72 -6.31 -10.05 -5.27
CA LYS A 72 -6.90 -10.70 -4.11
C LYS A 72 -6.24 -10.15 -2.85
N ASP A 73 -6.83 -9.12 -2.27
CA ASP A 73 -6.44 -8.53 -1.00
C ASP A 73 -7.64 -7.82 -0.35
N LEU A 74 -7.60 -7.67 0.95
CA LEU A 74 -8.52 -6.84 1.71
C LEU A 74 -7.87 -5.48 1.97
N SER A 75 -8.60 -4.38 1.79
CA SER A 75 -8.03 -3.05 2.02
C SER A 75 -9.01 -2.09 2.68
N ILE A 76 -8.48 -1.27 3.60
CA ILE A 76 -9.22 -0.22 4.30
C ILE A 76 -8.48 1.10 4.21
N MET A 77 -9.23 2.21 4.35
CA MET A 77 -8.66 3.57 4.37
C MET A 77 -8.44 4.00 5.83
N LEU A 78 -7.18 3.99 6.26
CA LEU A 78 -6.81 4.30 7.64
C LEU A 78 -7.10 5.74 8.05
N GLU A 79 -7.00 6.71 7.14
CA GLU A 79 -7.26 8.11 7.45
C GLU A 79 -8.70 8.38 7.89
N THR A 80 -9.64 7.56 7.44
CA THR A 80 -11.06 7.66 7.84
C THR A 80 -11.36 6.91 9.13
N LEU A 81 -10.59 5.86 9.44
CA LEU A 81 -10.81 4.98 10.58
C LEU A 81 -9.97 5.38 11.80
N ASN A 82 -8.74 5.82 11.59
CA ASN A 82 -7.81 6.19 12.65
C ASN A 82 -6.84 7.29 12.21
N SER A 83 -7.29 8.53 12.27
CA SER A 83 -6.50 9.70 11.89
C SER A 83 -5.22 9.89 12.74
N PRO A 84 -5.20 9.64 14.07
CA PRO A 84 -3.95 9.67 14.85
C PRO A 84 -2.90 8.65 14.38
N LEU A 85 -3.31 7.44 14.03
CA LEU A 85 -2.41 6.42 13.49
C LEU A 85 -1.86 6.85 12.12
N THR A 86 -2.72 7.36 11.26
CA THR A 86 -2.32 7.92 9.96
C THR A 86 -1.33 9.08 10.11
N ALA A 87 -1.54 9.98 11.08
CA ALA A 87 -0.61 11.07 11.35
C ALA A 87 0.79 10.55 11.77
N ARG A 88 0.85 9.48 12.58
CA ARG A 88 2.11 8.83 12.95
C ARG A 88 2.82 8.19 11.74
N ILE A 89 2.06 7.57 10.83
CA ILE A 89 2.61 7.03 9.58
C ILE A 89 3.18 8.16 8.73
N ASN A 90 2.47 9.27 8.59
CA ASN A 90 2.93 10.44 7.82
C ASN A 90 4.21 11.05 8.39
N GLN A 91 4.36 11.13 9.73
CA GLN A 91 5.62 11.56 10.36
C GLN A 91 6.79 10.65 10.00
N TYR A 92 6.54 9.34 9.95
CA TYR A 92 7.54 8.37 9.55
C TYR A 92 7.95 8.52 8.07
N LEU A 93 6.96 8.76 7.19
CA LEU A 93 7.20 8.97 5.76
C LEU A 93 8.00 10.22 5.45
N GLN A 94 7.87 11.28 6.27
CA GLN A 94 8.40 12.61 5.94
C GLN A 94 9.91 12.61 5.66
N SER A 95 10.69 11.86 6.45
CA SER A 95 12.14 11.76 6.24
C SER A 95 12.47 11.09 4.89
N GLY A 96 11.87 9.93 4.63
CA GLY A 96 12.13 9.19 3.39
C GLY A 96 11.69 9.94 2.14
N VAL A 97 10.56 10.65 2.21
CA VAL A 97 10.06 11.47 1.09
C VAL A 97 10.97 12.68 0.85
N ASN A 98 11.44 13.35 1.90
CA ASN A 98 12.39 14.44 1.77
C ASN A 98 13.69 13.97 1.11
N ASP A 99 14.23 12.83 1.54
CA ASP A 99 15.43 12.23 0.96
C ASP A 99 15.21 11.89 -0.53
N TYR A 100 14.07 11.30 -0.85
CA TYR A 100 13.71 10.99 -2.24
C TYR A 100 13.62 12.26 -3.09
N CYS A 101 12.83 13.24 -2.66
CA CYS A 101 12.62 14.50 -3.39
C CYS A 101 13.93 15.31 -3.56
N SER A 102 14.84 15.21 -2.60
CA SER A 102 16.14 15.91 -2.68
C SER A 102 17.01 15.46 -3.86
N GLN A 103 16.78 14.25 -4.38
CA GLN A 103 17.54 13.67 -5.49
C GLN A 103 17.08 14.19 -6.86
N TYR A 104 15.89 14.82 -6.94
CA TYR A 104 15.28 15.25 -8.21
C TYR A 104 14.96 16.74 -8.17
N ASN A 105 15.60 17.53 -9.04
CA ASN A 105 15.40 18.98 -9.05
C ASN A 105 13.93 19.38 -9.28
N ALA A 106 13.21 18.65 -10.13
CA ALA A 106 11.80 18.89 -10.38
C ALA A 106 10.94 18.75 -9.11
N LEU A 107 11.24 17.77 -8.26
CA LEU A 107 10.47 17.52 -7.05
C LEU A 107 10.77 18.51 -5.91
N LYS A 108 11.93 19.20 -5.95
CA LYS A 108 12.27 20.21 -4.94
C LYS A 108 11.34 21.42 -4.94
N THR A 109 10.74 21.71 -6.08
CA THR A 109 9.85 22.87 -6.29
C THR A 109 8.39 22.49 -6.56
N THR A 110 8.10 21.20 -6.65
CA THR A 110 6.74 20.71 -6.85
C THR A 110 6.03 20.55 -5.51
N PRO A 111 4.93 21.28 -5.26
CA PRO A 111 4.16 21.10 -4.05
C PRO A 111 3.44 19.75 -4.08
N LEU A 112 3.80 18.89 -3.14
CA LEU A 112 3.24 17.54 -3.00
C LEU A 112 2.44 17.43 -1.70
N THR A 113 1.31 16.75 -1.77
CA THR A 113 0.48 16.40 -0.60
C THR A 113 0.12 14.93 -0.62
N SER A 114 0.09 14.30 0.55
CA SER A 114 -0.45 12.94 0.74
C SER A 114 -1.62 13.03 1.71
N TRP A 115 -2.77 12.45 1.31
CA TRP A 115 -3.97 12.39 2.14
C TRP A 115 -4.61 10.99 2.18
N ALA A 116 -4.11 10.06 1.36
CA ALA A 116 -4.58 8.69 1.32
C ALA A 116 -3.58 7.75 2.01
N CYS A 117 -4.02 7.04 3.02
CA CYS A 117 -3.28 5.98 3.70
C CYS A 117 -4.14 4.71 3.68
N LYS A 118 -3.76 3.78 2.83
CA LYS A 118 -4.49 2.54 2.58
C LYS A 118 -3.76 1.38 3.23
N PHE A 119 -4.42 0.70 4.17
CA PHE A 119 -3.95 -0.58 4.70
C PHE A 119 -4.39 -1.71 3.76
N GLN A 120 -3.55 -2.72 3.59
CA GLN A 120 -3.84 -3.90 2.78
C GLN A 120 -3.40 -5.17 3.50
N GLU A 121 -4.33 -6.13 3.59
CA GLU A 121 -4.08 -7.52 3.97
C GLU A 121 -4.11 -8.37 2.70
N THR A 122 -3.03 -9.10 2.44
CA THR A 122 -2.93 -10.02 1.32
C THR A 122 -2.72 -11.42 1.87
N PRO A 123 -3.71 -12.32 1.82
CA PRO A 123 -3.59 -13.68 2.33
C PRO A 123 -2.76 -14.56 1.40
N GLU A 124 -2.46 -15.77 1.84
CA GLU A 124 -1.88 -16.83 1.01
C GLU A 124 -2.70 -17.02 -0.28
N GLY A 125 -2.01 -17.18 -1.39
CA GLY A 125 -2.60 -17.22 -2.73
C GLY A 125 -3.10 -15.86 -3.22
N GLY A 126 -2.90 -14.78 -2.45
CA GLY A 126 -3.26 -13.42 -2.81
C GLY A 126 -2.11 -12.65 -3.45
N GLY A 127 -2.44 -11.47 -3.97
CA GLY A 127 -1.49 -10.56 -4.61
C GLY A 127 -2.21 -9.57 -5.50
N TYR A 128 -1.44 -8.65 -6.10
CA TYR A 128 -1.92 -7.83 -7.20
C TYR A 128 -1.12 -8.21 -8.45
N HIS A 129 -1.60 -9.25 -9.13
CA HIS A 129 -0.83 -10.00 -10.13
C HIS A 129 -0.72 -9.30 -11.49
N VAL A 130 -1.56 -8.28 -11.74
CA VAL A 130 -1.55 -7.53 -13.00
C VAL A 130 -0.51 -6.42 -12.95
N TYR A 131 0.35 -6.35 -13.97
CA TYR A 131 1.23 -5.21 -14.14
C TYR A 131 0.43 -3.93 -14.37
N HIS A 132 0.65 -2.94 -13.52
CA HIS A 132 -0.05 -1.66 -13.55
C HIS A 132 0.88 -0.51 -13.18
N TYR A 133 0.39 0.70 -13.38
CA TYR A 133 1.00 1.94 -12.90
C TYR A 133 -0.11 2.85 -12.36
N GLU A 134 0.22 3.76 -11.46
CA GLU A 134 -0.75 4.43 -10.61
C GLU A 134 -1.43 5.66 -11.25
N ARG A 135 -1.02 6.06 -12.45
CA ARG A 135 -1.62 7.15 -13.25
C ARG A 135 -2.41 6.61 -14.44
N GLY A 136 -2.99 5.44 -14.32
CA GLY A 136 -3.65 4.72 -15.43
C GLY A 136 -4.99 5.28 -15.87
N SER A 137 -5.61 6.17 -15.08
CA SER A 137 -6.91 6.76 -15.37
C SER A 137 -6.89 8.29 -15.22
N TRP A 138 -7.89 8.96 -15.79
CA TRP A 138 -8.03 10.43 -15.71
C TRP A 138 -8.12 10.92 -14.25
N SER A 139 -8.84 10.23 -13.39
CA SER A 139 -8.99 10.57 -11.97
C SER A 139 -7.69 10.46 -11.16
N GLU A 140 -6.69 9.77 -11.69
CA GLU A 140 -5.42 9.48 -11.02
C GLU A 140 -4.24 10.29 -11.58
N THR A 141 -4.51 11.20 -12.52
CA THR A 141 -3.47 11.98 -13.22
C THR A 141 -2.62 12.84 -12.30
N ALA A 142 -3.15 13.27 -11.14
CA ALA A 142 -2.44 14.08 -10.16
C ALA A 142 -1.49 13.28 -9.26
N ARG A 143 -1.49 11.94 -9.30
CA ARG A 143 -0.55 11.11 -8.54
C ARG A 143 0.86 11.30 -9.09
N GLU A 144 1.79 11.76 -8.26
CA GLU A 144 3.18 11.98 -8.66
C GLU A 144 4.10 10.89 -8.15
N LEU A 145 3.99 10.55 -6.86
CA LEU A 145 4.75 9.49 -6.21
C LEU A 145 3.79 8.48 -5.56
N VAL A 146 4.27 7.27 -5.48
CA VAL A 146 3.68 6.19 -4.68
C VAL A 146 4.63 5.88 -3.54
N TRP A 147 4.08 5.56 -2.39
CA TRP A 147 4.83 5.04 -1.26
C TRP A 147 4.17 3.79 -0.70
N MET A 148 4.98 2.90 -0.15
CA MET A 148 4.52 1.68 0.50
C MET A 148 5.47 1.31 1.64
N ILE A 149 4.91 0.85 2.76
CA ILE A 149 5.66 0.31 3.89
C ILE A 149 5.21 -1.13 4.10
N TYR A 150 6.17 -2.06 4.13
CA TYR A 150 5.92 -3.43 4.58
C TYR A 150 5.79 -3.45 6.11
N LEU A 151 4.67 -3.98 6.62
CA LEU A 151 4.40 -4.01 8.05
C LEU A 151 4.90 -5.30 8.73
N ASN A 152 5.08 -6.36 7.95
CA ASN A 152 5.60 -7.65 8.41
C ASN A 152 6.50 -8.31 7.37
N GLU A 153 7.17 -9.37 7.77
CA GLU A 153 8.08 -10.17 6.94
C GLU A 153 7.94 -11.68 7.18
N ASP A 154 6.98 -12.08 8.01
CA ASP A 154 6.71 -13.45 8.42
C ASP A 154 5.78 -14.20 7.42
N PHE A 155 6.08 -14.04 6.13
CA PHE A 155 5.40 -14.69 5.02
C PHE A 155 6.41 -14.96 3.88
N GLU A 156 6.03 -15.79 2.91
CA GLU A 156 6.85 -16.09 1.74
C GLU A 156 6.25 -15.50 0.47
N GLY A 157 7.09 -15.07 -0.46
CA GLY A 157 6.68 -14.40 -1.71
C GLY A 157 6.29 -12.94 -1.48
N GLY A 158 5.27 -12.47 -2.19
CA GLY A 158 4.66 -11.14 -1.99
C GLY A 158 5.56 -9.95 -2.31
N GLU A 159 6.68 -10.12 -3.02
CA GLU A 159 7.57 -9.03 -3.42
C GLU A 159 6.86 -8.04 -4.34
N THR A 160 7.29 -6.79 -4.33
CA THR A 160 6.91 -5.81 -5.34
C THR A 160 7.89 -5.87 -6.51
N GLU A 161 7.40 -6.23 -7.69
CA GLU A 161 8.22 -6.41 -8.89
C GLU A 161 8.02 -5.25 -9.86
N PHE A 162 9.13 -4.58 -10.22
CA PHE A 162 9.20 -3.51 -11.21
C PHE A 162 9.76 -4.03 -12.53
N VAL A 163 8.92 -4.02 -13.58
CA VAL A 163 9.25 -4.68 -14.85
C VAL A 163 10.41 -4.02 -15.59
N TYR A 164 10.40 -2.70 -15.73
CA TYR A 164 11.42 -1.98 -16.50
C TYR A 164 12.75 -1.81 -15.76
N GLN A 165 12.69 -1.72 -14.43
CA GLN A 165 13.87 -1.67 -13.56
C GLN A 165 14.47 -3.07 -13.35
N LYS A 166 13.75 -4.14 -13.72
CA LYS A 166 14.14 -5.54 -13.46
C LYS A 166 14.48 -5.77 -12.00
N ARG A 167 13.67 -5.21 -11.12
CA ARG A 167 13.91 -5.23 -9.67
C ARG A 167 12.72 -5.82 -8.94
N ARG A 168 13.02 -6.69 -7.97
CA ARG A 168 12.09 -7.16 -6.95
C ARG A 168 12.51 -6.60 -5.60
N VAL A 169 11.57 -5.96 -4.92
CA VAL A 169 11.78 -5.45 -3.56
C VAL A 169 11.30 -6.53 -2.61
N GLN A 170 12.25 -7.06 -1.82
CA GLN A 170 11.94 -8.04 -0.79
C GLN A 170 11.18 -7.39 0.36
N PRO A 171 10.11 -8.02 0.85
CA PRO A 171 9.40 -7.56 2.03
C PRO A 171 10.31 -7.68 3.27
N THR A 172 10.54 -6.55 3.92
CA THR A 172 11.21 -6.51 5.23
C THR A 172 10.43 -5.53 6.09
N THR A 173 10.13 -5.91 7.32
CA THR A 173 9.34 -5.09 8.25
C THR A 173 9.92 -3.68 8.37
N GLY A 174 9.10 -2.66 8.16
CA GLY A 174 9.47 -1.25 8.21
C GLY A 174 10.16 -0.73 6.94
N THR A 175 10.36 -1.55 5.90
CA THR A 175 10.92 -1.05 4.63
C THR A 175 9.93 -0.11 3.96
N LEU A 176 10.35 1.14 3.78
CA LEU A 176 9.68 2.14 2.96
C LEU A 176 10.18 2.05 1.52
N VAL A 177 9.26 1.98 0.58
CA VAL A 177 9.52 2.02 -0.87
C VAL A 177 8.83 3.24 -1.45
N ILE A 178 9.55 4.04 -2.24
CA ILE A 178 9.01 5.22 -2.94
C ILE A 178 9.37 5.14 -4.40
N TRP A 179 8.40 5.42 -5.30
CA TRP A 179 8.61 5.43 -6.76
C TRP A 179 7.66 6.38 -7.47
N PRO A 180 7.99 6.84 -8.70
CA PRO A 180 7.10 7.63 -9.53
C PRO A 180 5.82 6.88 -9.91
N ALA A 181 4.68 7.57 -9.92
CA ALA A 181 3.38 6.98 -10.23
C ALA A 181 3.17 6.66 -11.73
N GLY A 182 4.07 7.13 -12.60
CA GLY A 182 3.96 7.00 -14.05
C GLY A 182 4.31 5.62 -14.60
N PHE A 183 3.99 5.41 -15.89
CA PHE A 183 4.16 4.13 -16.60
C PHE A 183 5.60 3.57 -16.62
N THR A 184 6.61 4.42 -16.43
CA THR A 184 8.00 3.99 -16.31
C THR A 184 8.27 3.09 -15.11
N HIS A 185 7.38 3.09 -14.12
CA HIS A 185 7.45 2.26 -12.92
C HIS A 185 6.27 1.28 -12.86
N THR A 186 5.95 0.69 -14.02
CA THR A 186 4.99 -0.42 -14.08
C THR A 186 5.46 -1.56 -13.19
N HIS A 187 4.58 -1.99 -12.30
CA HIS A 187 4.88 -2.96 -11.25
C HIS A 187 3.68 -3.87 -10.96
N LYS A 188 3.93 -4.91 -10.17
CA LYS A 188 2.91 -5.80 -9.61
C LYS A 188 3.31 -6.27 -8.23
N GLY A 189 2.34 -6.73 -7.45
CA GLY A 189 2.57 -7.55 -6.26
C GLY A 189 2.62 -9.01 -6.64
N ASN A 190 3.72 -9.70 -6.32
CA ASN A 190 3.84 -11.13 -6.53
C ASN A 190 2.96 -11.91 -5.56
N LEU A 191 2.73 -13.18 -5.89
CA LEU A 191 1.93 -14.10 -5.10
C LEU A 191 2.52 -14.25 -3.69
N VAL A 192 1.67 -14.20 -2.67
CA VAL A 192 1.99 -14.65 -1.31
C VAL A 192 1.89 -16.16 -1.29
N LEU A 193 3.01 -16.82 -1.04
CA LEU A 193 3.14 -18.28 -1.11
C LEU A 193 2.73 -18.96 0.19
N SER A 194 2.98 -18.31 1.31
CA SER A 194 2.54 -18.74 2.64
C SER A 194 2.42 -17.56 3.59
N GLY A 195 1.55 -17.64 4.58
CA GLY A 195 1.31 -16.58 5.56
C GLY A 195 0.42 -15.45 5.03
N THR A 196 0.52 -14.28 5.67
CA THR A 196 -0.27 -13.10 5.31
C THR A 196 0.64 -11.88 5.25
N LYS A 197 0.59 -11.16 4.14
CA LYS A 197 1.33 -9.92 3.94
C LYS A 197 0.49 -8.73 4.35
N TYR A 198 1.07 -7.85 5.16
CA TYR A 198 0.48 -6.57 5.53
C TYR A 198 1.32 -5.40 5.03
N VAL A 199 0.67 -4.44 4.37
CA VAL A 199 1.31 -3.20 3.94
C VAL A 199 0.41 -1.99 4.22
N VAL A 200 1.02 -0.82 4.36
CA VAL A 200 0.34 0.46 4.16
C VAL A 200 0.91 1.12 2.91
N THR A 201 0.04 1.73 2.13
CA THR A 201 0.40 2.40 0.88
C THR A 201 -0.41 3.67 0.67
N GLY A 202 0.10 4.56 -0.15
CA GLY A 202 -0.59 5.78 -0.52
C GLY A 202 0.15 6.52 -1.61
N TRP A 203 -0.32 7.72 -1.88
CA TRP A 203 0.17 8.52 -3.00
C TRP A 203 0.47 9.95 -2.56
N TYR A 204 1.48 10.54 -3.18
CA TYR A 204 1.68 11.98 -3.18
C TYR A 204 1.11 12.55 -4.47
N TYR A 205 0.29 13.56 -4.29
CA TYR A 205 -0.42 14.26 -5.37
C TYR A 205 0.22 15.61 -5.61
N GLN A 206 0.38 15.97 -6.87
CA GLN A 206 0.75 17.33 -7.23
C GLN A 206 -0.43 18.25 -6.92
N GLN A 207 -0.16 19.32 -6.18
CA GLN A 207 -1.16 20.34 -5.93
C GLN A 207 -1.32 21.25 -7.16
N PRO A 208 -2.53 21.71 -7.47
CA PRO A 208 -2.73 22.77 -8.46
C PRO A 208 -1.97 24.02 -8.04
N ILE A 209 -1.26 24.62 -8.98
CA ILE A 209 -0.58 25.91 -8.79
C ILE A 209 -1.63 27.01 -8.96
#